data_c9c02f85ed9780a3b96759db5a713db7
#
_entry.id   c9c02f85ed9780a3b96759db5a713db7
#
_cell.length_a   1.000
_cell.length_b   1.000
_cell.length_c   1.000
_cell.angle_alpha   90.00
_cell.angle_beta   90.00
_cell.angle_gamma   90.00
#
_symmetry.space_group_name_H-M   'P 1'
#
loop_
_entity.id
_entity.type
_entity.pdbx_description
1 polymer ?
#
loop_
_entity_poly.entity_id
_entity_poly.type
_entity_poly.pdbx_seq_one_letter_code
_entity_poly.pdbx_strand_id
1 'polypeptide(L)'
;MKKYFNRMIALPQDHGSWVFILSPLLIGIFASGTFNAATFNLIVAAMAAFLIRQPSTVAVKAYAGRRPRKDLPAARFWFGIYGILALLALAELFYLKQGYIAFLAVPGIPVFAWHLWLVSRRAERRQAGVEIIATGVLSLVAPAALWVGLGRYDPAGWWLWALTWAQSAASIVYAYLRLEQREQAESPAPRERWRMGRRAMLYNSFNLGAALLLGWTGFLPRWIFVPYLLQWLETVWGIQNPATGWKPTRIGIRQLIVSSAWTILFIITWRL
;
A
#
# COMPACT_ATOMS: atom_id res chain seq x y z
N MET A 1 29.49 -7.85 -13.83
CA MET A 1 28.70 -7.67 -12.59
C MET A 1 27.82 -6.42 -12.62
N LYS A 2 28.26 -5.23 -13.02
CA LYS A 2 27.42 -4.00 -13.08
C LYS A 2 26.12 -4.10 -13.89
N LYS A 3 26.04 -5.04 -14.88
CA LYS A 3 24.87 -5.24 -15.74
C LYS A 3 23.64 -5.80 -14.98
N TYR A 4 23.84 -6.58 -13.92
CA TYR A 4 22.76 -7.18 -13.14
C TYR A 4 22.30 -6.28 -11.97
N PHE A 5 23.18 -5.46 -11.41
CA PHE A 5 22.91 -4.60 -10.27
C PHE A 5 22.39 -3.21 -10.69
N ASN A 6 21.22 -3.19 -11.34
CA ASN A 6 20.55 -1.96 -11.73
C ASN A 6 19.35 -1.71 -10.80
N ARG A 7 19.45 -0.66 -9.96
CA ARG A 7 18.41 -0.26 -9.00
C ARG A 7 17.04 -0.06 -9.66
N MET A 8 17.01 0.48 -10.89
CA MET A 8 15.76 0.71 -11.63
C MET A 8 15.07 -0.58 -12.10
N ILE A 9 15.77 -1.72 -12.06
CA ILE A 9 15.22 -3.04 -12.38
C ILE A 9 14.89 -3.80 -11.11
N ALA A 10 15.73 -3.67 -10.08
CA ALA A 10 15.57 -4.39 -8.82
C ALA A 10 14.44 -3.80 -7.95
N LEU A 11 14.34 -2.48 -7.83
CA LEU A 11 13.46 -1.83 -6.85
C LEU A 11 12.34 -1.03 -7.54
N PRO A 12 11.11 -1.07 -6.99
CA PRO A 12 10.04 -0.17 -7.39
C PRO A 12 10.47 1.30 -7.28
N GLN A 13 10.21 2.07 -8.34
CA GLN A 13 10.57 3.48 -8.40
C GLN A 13 9.51 4.39 -7.76
N ASP A 14 8.33 3.85 -7.51
CA ASP A 14 7.17 4.56 -6.96
C ASP A 14 7.30 4.63 -5.44
N HIS A 15 7.75 5.76 -4.90
CA HIS A 15 7.95 5.94 -3.45
C HIS A 15 6.65 5.72 -2.66
N GLY A 16 5.49 6.06 -3.23
CA GLY A 16 4.19 5.86 -2.58
C GLY A 16 3.81 4.40 -2.36
N SER A 17 4.24 3.49 -3.25
CA SER A 17 3.87 2.07 -3.13
C SER A 17 4.49 1.38 -1.91
N TRP A 18 5.61 1.88 -1.40
CA TRP A 18 6.25 1.35 -0.18
C TRP A 18 5.39 1.55 1.06
N VAL A 19 4.69 2.66 1.17
CA VAL A 19 3.81 2.93 2.31
C VAL A 19 2.65 1.94 2.36
N PHE A 20 2.12 1.55 1.20
CA PHE A 20 0.98 0.62 1.09
C PHE A 20 1.30 -0.82 1.50
N ILE A 21 2.57 -1.21 1.61
CA ILE A 21 2.98 -2.50 2.18
C ILE A 21 3.52 -2.33 3.59
N LEU A 22 4.36 -1.30 3.84
CA LEU A 22 5.02 -1.13 5.13
C LEU A 22 4.06 -0.71 6.23
N SER A 23 3.09 0.17 5.94
CA SER A 23 2.12 0.63 6.94
C SER A 23 1.26 -0.51 7.49
N PRO A 24 0.55 -1.32 6.66
CA PRO A 24 -0.20 -2.47 7.15
C PRO A 24 0.69 -3.51 7.86
N LEU A 25 1.89 -3.77 7.35
CA LEU A 25 2.84 -4.70 7.96
C LEU A 25 3.21 -4.27 9.37
N LEU A 26 3.64 -3.01 9.55
CA LEU A 26 3.98 -2.45 10.85
C LEU A 26 2.79 -2.47 11.80
N ILE A 27 1.61 -2.06 11.34
CA ILE A 27 0.38 -2.08 12.15
C ILE A 27 0.10 -3.48 12.67
N GLY A 28 0.16 -4.51 11.80
CA GLY A 28 -0.06 -5.90 12.23
C GLY A 28 0.98 -6.40 13.23
N ILE A 29 2.27 -6.10 13.01
CA ILE A 29 3.35 -6.45 13.93
C ILE A 29 3.15 -5.79 15.30
N PHE A 30 2.90 -4.48 15.32
CA PHE A 30 2.70 -3.78 16.57
C PHE A 30 1.38 -4.16 17.26
N ALA A 31 0.32 -4.47 16.50
CA ALA A 31 -0.94 -4.95 17.06
C ALA A 31 -0.77 -6.31 17.76
N SER A 32 0.07 -7.21 17.23
CA SER A 32 0.37 -8.49 17.88
C SER A 32 1.14 -8.34 19.20
N GLY A 33 1.94 -7.29 19.32
CA GLY A 33 2.81 -7.03 20.48
C GLY A 33 4.01 -7.97 20.60
N THR A 34 4.21 -8.87 19.66
CA THR A 34 5.27 -9.89 19.67
C THR A 34 6.05 -9.87 18.36
N PHE A 35 7.33 -10.18 18.46
CA PHE A 35 8.21 -10.34 17.31
C PHE A 35 8.99 -11.66 17.47
N ASN A 36 8.73 -12.60 16.56
CA ASN A 36 9.30 -13.93 16.59
C ASN A 36 9.88 -14.34 15.23
N ALA A 37 10.46 -15.53 15.12
CA ALA A 37 11.04 -16.03 13.87
C ALA A 37 10.03 -16.07 12.73
N ALA A 38 8.77 -16.42 13.00
CA ALA A 38 7.72 -16.44 11.99
C ALA A 38 7.36 -15.01 11.52
N THR A 39 7.37 -14.00 12.40
CA THR A 39 7.20 -12.58 12.04
C THR A 39 8.32 -12.13 11.10
N PHE A 40 9.57 -12.50 11.38
CA PHE A 40 10.70 -12.19 10.52
C PHE A 40 10.54 -12.82 9.13
N ASN A 41 10.19 -14.11 9.06
CA ASN A 41 9.97 -14.80 7.78
C ASN A 41 8.77 -14.21 7.01
N LEU A 42 7.71 -13.79 7.69
CA LEU A 42 6.61 -13.07 7.04
C LEU A 42 7.09 -11.75 6.42
N ILE A 43 7.92 -10.97 7.13
CA ILE A 43 8.49 -9.74 6.57
C ILE A 43 9.27 -10.04 5.30
N VAL A 44 10.15 -11.06 5.33
CA VAL A 44 10.94 -11.46 4.16
C VAL A 44 10.04 -11.89 3.01
N ALA A 45 9.04 -12.75 3.26
CA ALA A 45 8.11 -13.23 2.24
C ALA A 45 7.31 -12.08 1.62
N ALA A 46 6.72 -11.20 2.43
CA ALA A 46 5.92 -10.07 1.98
C ALA A 46 6.75 -9.06 1.18
N MET A 47 7.96 -8.73 1.67
CA MET A 47 8.86 -7.82 0.96
C MET A 47 9.37 -8.41 -0.34
N ALA A 48 9.73 -9.69 -0.38
CA ALA A 48 10.14 -10.36 -1.61
C ALA A 48 9.00 -10.42 -2.65
N ALA A 49 7.78 -10.76 -2.22
CA ALA A 49 6.58 -10.75 -3.06
C ALA A 49 6.25 -9.34 -3.59
N PHE A 50 6.43 -8.30 -2.80
CA PHE A 50 6.27 -6.92 -3.23
C PHE A 50 7.35 -6.50 -4.25
N LEU A 51 8.61 -6.87 -4.00
CA LEU A 51 9.74 -6.50 -4.85
C LEU A 51 9.72 -7.21 -6.20
N ILE A 52 9.20 -8.44 -6.29
CA ILE A 52 9.09 -9.21 -7.53
C ILE A 52 8.27 -8.49 -8.61
N ARG A 53 7.39 -7.57 -8.21
CA ARG A 53 6.57 -6.76 -9.12
C ARG A 53 7.42 -5.96 -10.11
N GLN A 54 8.53 -5.38 -9.64
CA GLN A 54 9.35 -4.50 -10.48
C GLN A 54 10.07 -5.26 -11.60
N PRO A 55 10.85 -6.31 -11.36
CA PRO A 55 11.49 -7.07 -12.42
C PRO A 55 10.47 -7.73 -13.36
N SER A 56 9.31 -8.19 -12.86
CA SER A 56 8.23 -8.71 -13.69
C SER A 56 7.68 -7.65 -14.66
N THR A 57 7.42 -6.44 -14.16
CA THR A 57 6.98 -5.30 -14.98
C THR A 57 8.02 -4.94 -16.04
N VAL A 58 9.32 -4.94 -15.69
CA VAL A 58 10.42 -4.69 -16.63
C VAL A 58 10.45 -5.77 -17.71
N ALA A 59 10.33 -7.04 -17.34
CA ALA A 59 10.32 -8.16 -18.29
C ALA A 59 9.14 -8.05 -19.27
N VAL A 60 7.92 -7.82 -18.76
CA VAL A 60 6.72 -7.64 -19.63
C VAL A 60 6.90 -6.47 -20.59
N LYS A 61 7.41 -5.32 -20.12
CA LYS A 61 7.71 -4.17 -21.00
C LYS A 61 8.75 -4.47 -22.05
N ALA A 62 9.76 -5.27 -21.72
CA ALA A 62 10.80 -5.66 -22.68
C ALA A 62 10.26 -6.64 -23.73
N TYR A 63 9.42 -7.61 -23.35
CA TYR A 63 8.76 -8.50 -24.30
C TYR A 63 7.76 -7.76 -25.20
N ALA A 64 7.07 -6.76 -24.66
CA ALA A 64 6.15 -5.89 -25.42
C ALA A 64 6.86 -4.82 -26.28
N GLY A 65 8.20 -4.87 -26.43
CA GLY A 65 8.98 -3.92 -27.22
C GLY A 65 9.04 -2.48 -26.64
N ARG A 66 8.65 -2.28 -25.39
CA ARG A 66 8.58 -0.97 -24.70
C ARG A 66 9.83 -0.65 -23.86
N ARG A 67 10.74 -1.62 -23.78
CA ARG A 67 12.01 -1.50 -23.07
C ARG A 67 13.09 -2.32 -23.77
N PRO A 68 14.37 -1.92 -23.71
CA PRO A 68 15.43 -2.66 -24.35
C PRO A 68 15.52 -4.12 -23.85
N ARG A 69 15.63 -5.08 -24.77
CA ARG A 69 15.78 -6.51 -24.43
C ARG A 69 17.04 -6.81 -23.60
N LYS A 70 18.04 -5.92 -23.63
CA LYS A 70 19.24 -6.02 -22.79
C LYS A 70 18.96 -5.99 -21.28
N ASP A 71 17.77 -5.53 -20.85
CA ASP A 71 17.35 -5.48 -19.45
C ASP A 71 16.77 -6.83 -18.97
N LEU A 72 16.40 -7.75 -19.88
CA LEU A 72 15.82 -9.06 -19.55
C LEU A 72 16.70 -9.93 -18.64
N PRO A 73 18.02 -10.07 -18.88
CA PRO A 73 18.86 -10.90 -18.00
C PRO A 73 18.85 -10.39 -16.55
N ALA A 74 18.90 -9.07 -16.34
CA ALA A 74 18.82 -8.47 -15.00
C ALA A 74 17.43 -8.63 -14.39
N ALA A 75 16.36 -8.47 -15.17
CA ALA A 75 15.00 -8.67 -14.70
C ALA A 75 14.76 -10.13 -14.27
N ARG A 76 15.20 -11.12 -15.05
CA ARG A 76 15.11 -12.55 -14.70
C ARG A 76 15.91 -12.88 -13.44
N PHE A 77 17.12 -12.30 -13.31
CA PHE A 77 17.98 -12.51 -12.15
C PHE A 77 17.28 -12.03 -10.85
N TRP A 78 16.76 -10.81 -10.84
CA TRP A 78 16.06 -10.28 -9.66
C TRP A 78 14.73 -10.96 -9.38
N PHE A 79 14.01 -11.36 -10.43
CA PHE A 79 12.81 -12.20 -10.29
C PHE A 79 13.15 -13.53 -9.59
N GLY A 80 14.25 -14.18 -10.01
CA GLY A 80 14.72 -15.44 -9.39
C GLY A 80 15.12 -15.23 -7.93
N ILE A 81 15.91 -14.19 -7.62
CA ILE A 81 16.32 -13.89 -6.23
C ILE A 81 15.10 -13.66 -5.33
N TYR A 82 14.19 -12.77 -5.73
CA TYR A 82 13.01 -12.50 -4.91
C TYR A 82 12.06 -13.69 -4.83
N GLY A 83 11.96 -14.48 -5.92
CA GLY A 83 11.19 -15.72 -5.92
C GLY A 83 11.74 -16.75 -4.93
N ILE A 84 13.06 -16.98 -4.96
CA ILE A 84 13.73 -17.90 -4.02
C ILE A 84 13.57 -17.42 -2.58
N LEU A 85 13.79 -16.14 -2.31
CA LEU A 85 13.62 -15.57 -0.95
C LEU A 85 12.18 -15.73 -0.46
N ALA A 86 11.19 -15.46 -1.31
CA ALA A 86 9.79 -15.63 -0.96
C ALA A 86 9.44 -17.10 -0.65
N LEU A 87 9.94 -18.03 -1.48
CA LEU A 87 9.69 -19.46 -1.31
C LEU A 87 10.37 -20.03 -0.05
N LEU A 88 11.62 -19.64 0.21
CA LEU A 88 12.33 -20.06 1.42
C LEU A 88 11.65 -19.54 2.68
N ALA A 89 11.28 -18.25 2.71
CA ALA A 89 10.57 -17.67 3.84
C ALA A 89 9.19 -18.31 4.03
N LEU A 90 8.48 -18.63 2.94
CA LEU A 90 7.21 -19.33 2.99
C LEU A 90 7.39 -20.78 3.50
N ALA A 91 8.40 -21.49 3.04
CA ALA A 91 8.72 -22.85 3.52
C ALA A 91 9.00 -22.86 5.03
N GLU A 92 9.74 -21.87 5.53
CA GLU A 92 10.02 -21.70 6.95
C GLU A 92 8.72 -21.40 7.74
N LEU A 93 7.80 -20.60 7.20
CA LEU A 93 6.49 -20.38 7.81
C LEU A 93 5.67 -21.67 7.91
N PHE A 94 5.73 -22.56 6.92
CA PHE A 94 5.12 -23.88 7.00
C PHE A 94 5.79 -24.76 8.06
N TYR A 95 7.12 -24.75 8.13
CA TYR A 95 7.86 -25.48 9.16
C TYR A 95 7.51 -25.01 10.58
N LEU A 96 7.35 -23.71 10.77
CA LEU A 96 6.91 -23.08 12.02
C LEU A 96 5.38 -23.24 12.29
N LYS A 97 4.67 -24.05 11.50
CA LYS A 97 3.22 -24.31 11.58
C LYS A 97 2.34 -23.05 11.39
N GLN A 98 2.89 -22.02 10.75
CA GLN A 98 2.17 -20.78 10.39
C GLN A 98 1.76 -20.76 8.90
N GLY A 99 1.84 -21.89 8.20
CA GLY A 99 1.55 -21.99 6.75
C GLY A 99 0.11 -21.62 6.36
N TYR A 100 -0.83 -21.63 7.32
CA TYR A 100 -2.22 -21.25 7.07
C TYR A 100 -2.35 -19.81 6.55
N ILE A 101 -1.41 -18.92 6.87
CA ILE A 101 -1.45 -17.54 6.36
C ILE A 101 -1.22 -17.45 4.85
N ALA A 102 -0.71 -18.50 4.20
CA ALA A 102 -0.47 -18.51 2.77
C ALA A 102 -1.76 -18.28 1.95
N PHE A 103 -2.94 -18.61 2.50
CA PHE A 103 -4.22 -18.34 1.84
C PHE A 103 -4.45 -16.83 1.63
N LEU A 104 -3.87 -15.96 2.48
CA LEU A 104 -3.95 -14.50 2.31
C LEU A 104 -3.18 -14.00 1.06
N ALA A 105 -2.23 -14.78 0.55
CA ALA A 105 -1.53 -14.46 -0.68
C ALA A 105 -2.34 -14.82 -1.95
N VAL A 106 -3.32 -15.71 -1.84
CA VAL A 106 -4.11 -16.19 -2.99
C VAL A 106 -4.77 -15.06 -3.78
N PRO A 107 -5.44 -14.07 -3.16
CA PRO A 107 -5.99 -12.92 -3.90
C PRO A 107 -4.93 -12.08 -4.63
N GLY A 108 -3.68 -12.15 -4.19
CA GLY A 108 -2.56 -11.47 -4.83
C GLY A 108 -2.25 -11.99 -6.23
N ILE A 109 -2.47 -13.28 -6.47
CA ILE A 109 -2.15 -13.91 -7.75
C ILE A 109 -2.95 -13.31 -8.91
N PRO A 110 -4.30 -13.30 -8.89
CA PRO A 110 -5.09 -12.72 -9.97
C PRO A 110 -4.88 -11.20 -10.09
N VAL A 111 -4.74 -10.48 -8.99
CA VAL A 111 -4.49 -9.02 -9.04
C VAL A 111 -3.12 -8.72 -9.64
N PHE A 112 -2.09 -9.50 -9.32
CA PHE A 112 -0.78 -9.37 -9.92
C PHE A 112 -0.78 -9.73 -11.41
N ALA A 113 -1.44 -10.82 -11.81
CA ALA A 113 -1.61 -11.21 -13.20
C ALA A 113 -2.35 -10.12 -14.00
N TRP A 114 -3.42 -9.57 -13.44
CA TRP A 114 -4.15 -8.45 -14.03
C TRP A 114 -3.28 -7.20 -14.18
N HIS A 115 -2.48 -6.85 -13.17
CA HIS A 115 -1.52 -5.76 -13.28
C HIS A 115 -0.53 -5.97 -14.45
N LEU A 116 0.05 -7.16 -14.58
CA LEU A 116 0.98 -7.48 -15.69
C LEU A 116 0.29 -7.44 -17.05
N TRP A 117 -0.97 -7.88 -17.12
CA TRP A 117 -1.79 -7.77 -18.33
C TRP A 117 -2.02 -6.30 -18.71
N LEU A 118 -2.38 -5.44 -17.76
CA LEU A 118 -2.51 -3.99 -18.01
C LEU A 118 -1.19 -3.38 -18.47
N VAL A 119 -0.06 -3.78 -17.86
CA VAL A 119 1.28 -3.38 -18.31
C VAL A 119 1.50 -3.78 -19.77
N SER A 120 1.16 -5.00 -20.18
CA SER A 120 1.32 -5.45 -21.56
C SER A 120 0.48 -4.61 -22.56
N ARG A 121 -0.71 -4.16 -22.13
CA ARG A 121 -1.66 -3.35 -22.92
C ARG A 121 -1.41 -1.84 -22.88
N ARG A 122 -0.37 -1.37 -22.18
CA ARG A 122 -0.07 0.06 -21.94
C ARG A 122 -1.15 0.79 -21.14
N ALA A 123 -1.99 0.08 -20.41
CA ALA A 123 -3.13 0.59 -19.66
C ALA A 123 -2.86 0.70 -18.15
N GLU A 124 -1.58 0.61 -17.71
CA GLU A 124 -1.21 0.61 -16.30
C GLU A 124 -1.24 1.97 -15.60
N ARG A 125 -1.40 3.06 -16.36
CA ARG A 125 -1.31 4.42 -15.80
C ARG A 125 -2.66 5.03 -15.48
N ARG A 126 -2.72 5.80 -14.40
CA ARG A 126 -3.88 6.61 -13.99
C ARG A 126 -5.17 5.80 -13.80
N GLN A 127 -5.05 4.60 -13.23
CA GLN A 127 -6.20 3.74 -12.93
C GLN A 127 -6.41 3.62 -11.43
N ALA A 128 -7.02 4.63 -10.80
CA ALA A 128 -7.27 4.66 -9.35
C ALA A 128 -7.97 3.39 -8.84
N GLY A 129 -8.91 2.82 -9.61
CA GLY A 129 -9.61 1.58 -9.23
C GLY A 129 -8.66 0.37 -9.12
N VAL A 130 -7.74 0.23 -10.08
CA VAL A 130 -6.71 -0.84 -10.05
C VAL A 130 -5.77 -0.68 -8.87
N GLU A 131 -5.35 0.56 -8.59
CA GLU A 131 -4.48 0.86 -7.45
C GLU A 131 -5.18 0.59 -6.12
N ILE A 132 -6.46 0.94 -5.98
CA ILE A 132 -7.27 0.65 -4.79
C ILE A 132 -7.38 -0.86 -4.56
N ILE A 133 -7.66 -1.66 -5.61
CA ILE A 133 -7.74 -3.11 -5.49
C ILE A 133 -6.37 -3.70 -5.13
N ALA A 134 -5.30 -3.23 -5.77
CA ALA A 134 -3.95 -3.69 -5.47
C ALA A 134 -3.54 -3.40 -4.02
N THR A 135 -3.89 -2.21 -3.49
CA THR A 135 -3.62 -1.90 -2.08
C THR A 135 -4.46 -2.72 -1.12
N GLY A 136 -5.66 -3.15 -1.52
CA GLY A 136 -6.46 -4.10 -0.73
C GLY A 136 -5.76 -5.45 -0.53
N VAL A 137 -5.10 -5.94 -1.58
CA VAL A 137 -4.26 -7.15 -1.49
C VAL A 137 -3.02 -6.90 -0.63
N LEU A 138 -2.34 -5.77 -0.82
CA LEU A 138 -1.16 -5.43 0.00
C LEU A 138 -1.53 -5.30 1.49
N SER A 139 -2.71 -4.79 1.79
CA SER A 139 -3.20 -4.64 3.17
C SER A 139 -3.46 -5.97 3.89
N LEU A 140 -3.57 -7.10 3.16
CA LEU A 140 -3.68 -8.45 3.76
C LEU A 140 -2.44 -8.84 4.58
N VAL A 141 -1.33 -8.13 4.43
CA VAL A 141 -0.17 -8.33 5.29
C VAL A 141 -0.43 -7.91 6.75
N ALA A 142 -1.41 -7.03 7.03
CA ALA A 142 -1.76 -6.64 8.39
C ALA A 142 -2.34 -7.80 9.21
N PRO A 143 -3.41 -8.51 8.77
CA PRO A 143 -3.88 -9.72 9.45
C PRO A 143 -2.80 -10.82 9.50
N ALA A 144 -2.03 -11.01 8.41
CA ALA A 144 -0.94 -11.98 8.43
C ALA A 144 0.07 -11.70 9.55
N ALA A 145 0.48 -10.44 9.71
CA ALA A 145 1.44 -10.05 10.74
C ALA A 145 0.86 -10.18 12.17
N LEU A 146 -0.42 -9.83 12.35
CA LEU A 146 -1.10 -10.03 13.62
C LEU A 146 -1.13 -11.52 14.00
N TRP A 147 -1.61 -12.38 13.10
CA TRP A 147 -1.81 -13.80 13.38
C TRP A 147 -0.49 -14.54 13.59
N VAL A 148 0.52 -14.24 12.80
CA VAL A 148 1.87 -14.81 12.98
C VAL A 148 2.49 -14.38 14.30
N GLY A 149 2.33 -13.12 14.67
CA GLY A 149 2.81 -12.62 15.95
C GLY A 149 2.11 -13.29 17.13
N LEU A 150 0.77 -13.46 17.06
CA LEU A 150 -0.02 -14.16 18.10
C LEU A 150 0.14 -15.68 18.06
N GLY A 151 0.67 -16.26 16.99
CA GLY A 151 0.74 -17.71 16.77
C GLY A 151 -0.62 -18.37 16.52
N ARG A 152 -1.67 -17.59 16.28
CA ARG A 152 -3.05 -18.08 16.08
C ARG A 152 -3.86 -17.11 15.22
N TYR A 153 -4.95 -17.63 14.64
CA TYR A 153 -5.98 -16.80 14.03
C TYR A 153 -6.66 -15.89 15.06
N ASP A 154 -6.92 -14.64 14.69
CA ASP A 154 -7.69 -13.69 15.47
C ASP A 154 -8.60 -12.84 14.54
N PRO A 155 -9.92 -12.76 14.78
CA PRO A 155 -10.84 -11.98 13.95
C PRO A 155 -10.48 -10.50 13.82
N ALA A 156 -9.76 -9.92 14.80
CA ALA A 156 -9.28 -8.53 14.77
C ALA A 156 -8.39 -8.25 13.55
N GLY A 157 -7.75 -9.29 12.99
CA GLY A 157 -6.97 -9.16 11.75
C GLY A 157 -7.79 -8.64 10.58
N TRP A 158 -9.05 -9.02 10.45
CA TRP A 158 -9.92 -8.53 9.39
C TRP A 158 -10.26 -7.04 9.55
N TRP A 159 -10.38 -6.57 10.78
CA TRP A 159 -10.52 -5.14 11.05
C TRP A 159 -9.26 -4.38 10.66
N LEU A 160 -8.07 -4.90 10.98
CA LEU A 160 -6.82 -4.29 10.54
C LEU A 160 -6.74 -4.21 9.02
N TRP A 161 -7.12 -5.27 8.31
CA TRP A 161 -7.20 -5.28 6.84
C TRP A 161 -8.15 -4.21 6.32
N ALA A 162 -9.40 -4.21 6.78
CA ALA A 162 -10.42 -3.29 6.30
C ALA A 162 -10.05 -1.83 6.54
N LEU A 163 -9.54 -1.52 7.74
CA LEU A 163 -9.14 -0.18 8.15
C LEU A 163 -7.93 0.33 7.35
N THR A 164 -6.89 -0.49 7.18
CA THR A 164 -5.69 -0.11 6.42
C THR A 164 -5.98 0.00 4.91
N TRP A 165 -6.85 -0.85 4.38
CA TRP A 165 -7.29 -0.75 2.98
C TRP A 165 -8.15 0.50 2.74
N ALA A 166 -9.10 0.79 3.62
CA ALA A 166 -9.94 1.99 3.55
C ALA A 166 -9.08 3.26 3.55
N GLN A 167 -8.06 3.33 4.40
CA GLN A 167 -7.08 4.41 4.40
C GLN A 167 -6.28 4.48 3.10
N SER A 168 -5.80 3.35 2.58
CA SER A 168 -5.06 3.29 1.32
C SER A 168 -5.90 3.82 0.16
N ALA A 169 -7.18 3.41 0.09
CA ALA A 169 -8.12 3.89 -0.92
C ALA A 169 -8.33 5.41 -0.84
N ALA A 170 -8.56 5.95 0.37
CA ALA A 170 -8.72 7.38 0.57
C ALA A 170 -7.45 8.17 0.21
N SER A 171 -6.28 7.65 0.57
CA SER A 171 -4.98 8.24 0.24
C SER A 171 -4.72 8.28 -1.28
N ILE A 172 -5.06 7.22 -2.01
CA ILE A 172 -4.97 7.18 -3.47
C ILE A 172 -5.90 8.24 -4.09
N VAL A 173 -7.16 8.28 -3.68
CA VAL A 173 -8.12 9.26 -4.22
C VAL A 173 -7.67 10.69 -3.94
N TYR A 174 -7.12 10.95 -2.75
CA TYR A 174 -6.54 12.24 -2.42
C TYR A 174 -5.28 12.56 -3.25
N ALA A 175 -4.42 11.58 -3.51
CA ALA A 175 -3.26 11.75 -4.39
C ALA A 175 -3.66 12.18 -5.80
N TYR A 176 -4.67 11.54 -6.35
CA TYR A 176 -5.22 11.89 -7.67
C TYR A 176 -5.77 13.32 -7.70
N LEU A 177 -6.48 13.74 -6.66
CA LEU A 177 -6.91 15.14 -6.51
C LEU A 177 -5.71 16.10 -6.55
N ARG A 178 -4.65 15.82 -5.79
CA ARG A 178 -3.46 16.69 -5.74
C ARG A 178 -2.75 16.76 -7.09
N LEU A 179 -2.69 15.65 -7.82
CA LEU A 179 -2.12 15.60 -9.17
C LEU A 179 -2.98 16.36 -10.19
N GLU A 180 -4.30 16.27 -10.10
CA GLU A 180 -5.23 17.03 -10.94
C GLU A 180 -5.14 18.54 -10.67
N GLN A 181 -5.10 18.95 -9.39
CA GLN A 181 -4.89 20.35 -9.01
C GLN A 181 -3.57 20.93 -9.52
N ARG A 182 -2.52 20.11 -9.56
CA ARG A 182 -1.21 20.51 -10.04
C ARG A 182 -1.20 20.84 -11.54
N GLU A 183 -2.04 20.19 -12.32
CA GLU A 183 -2.15 20.38 -13.77
C GLU A 183 -2.94 21.65 -14.14
N GLN A 184 -3.61 22.31 -13.18
CA GLN A 184 -4.32 23.56 -13.40
C GLN A 184 -3.31 24.71 -13.66
N ALA A 185 -3.62 25.55 -14.65
CA ALA A 185 -2.80 26.73 -14.99
C ALA A 185 -2.89 27.80 -13.88
N GLU A 186 -4.08 27.97 -13.31
CA GLU A 186 -4.36 28.92 -12.24
C GLU A 186 -5.05 28.22 -11.05
N SER A 187 -5.02 28.87 -9.88
CA SER A 187 -5.70 28.36 -8.70
C SER A 187 -7.20 28.40 -8.90
N PRO A 188 -7.92 27.25 -8.84
CA PRO A 188 -9.35 27.21 -9.05
C PRO A 188 -10.13 28.09 -8.06
N ALA A 189 -11.29 28.58 -8.46
CA ALA A 189 -12.21 29.29 -7.56
C ALA A 189 -12.68 28.39 -6.38
N PRO A 190 -13.06 28.93 -5.23
CA PRO A 190 -13.40 28.13 -4.04
C PRO A 190 -14.45 27.06 -4.30
N ARG A 191 -15.51 27.36 -5.05
CA ARG A 191 -16.55 26.40 -5.42
C ARG A 191 -16.01 25.24 -6.27
N GLU A 192 -15.09 25.54 -7.19
CA GLU A 192 -14.44 24.55 -8.05
C GLU A 192 -13.51 23.63 -7.25
N ARG A 193 -12.73 24.17 -6.28
CA ARG A 193 -11.88 23.38 -5.39
C ARG A 193 -12.67 22.29 -4.65
N TRP A 194 -13.82 22.66 -4.11
CA TRP A 194 -14.72 21.70 -3.44
C TRP A 194 -15.32 20.69 -4.39
N ARG A 195 -15.68 21.10 -5.62
CA ARG A 195 -16.17 20.19 -6.68
C ARG A 195 -15.11 19.14 -7.03
N MET A 196 -13.88 19.56 -7.28
CA MET A 196 -12.74 18.66 -7.54
C MET A 196 -12.46 17.73 -6.35
N GLY A 197 -12.49 18.27 -5.12
CA GLY A 197 -12.21 17.54 -3.89
C GLY A 197 -13.33 16.62 -3.40
N ARG A 198 -14.52 16.68 -3.99
CA ARG A 198 -15.72 15.96 -3.52
C ARG A 198 -15.48 14.47 -3.29
N ARG A 199 -14.80 13.80 -4.24
CA ARG A 199 -14.53 12.37 -4.16
C ARG A 199 -13.57 12.05 -3.01
N ALA A 200 -12.48 12.80 -2.86
CA ALA A 200 -11.54 12.63 -1.76
C ALA A 200 -12.21 12.90 -0.41
N MET A 201 -13.05 13.92 -0.35
CA MET A 201 -13.80 14.26 0.86
C MET A 201 -14.78 13.16 1.28
N LEU A 202 -15.51 12.56 0.32
CA LEU A 202 -16.42 11.43 0.58
C LEU A 202 -15.69 10.23 1.19
N TYR A 203 -14.57 9.81 0.59
CA TYR A 203 -13.79 8.68 1.11
C TYR A 203 -13.28 8.93 2.52
N ASN A 204 -12.71 10.11 2.77
CA ASN A 204 -12.15 10.45 4.08
C ASN A 204 -13.23 10.67 5.14
N SER A 205 -14.37 11.27 4.79
CA SER A 205 -15.50 11.44 5.72
C SER A 205 -16.15 10.09 6.06
N PHE A 206 -16.27 9.19 5.08
CA PHE A 206 -16.74 7.82 5.34
C PHE A 206 -15.82 7.09 6.31
N ASN A 207 -14.50 7.13 6.05
CA ASN A 207 -13.52 6.45 6.91
C ASN A 207 -13.54 7.02 8.36
N LEU A 208 -13.57 8.35 8.49
CA LEU A 208 -13.65 8.99 9.80
C LEU A 208 -14.96 8.65 10.51
N GLY A 209 -16.09 8.74 9.81
CA GLY A 209 -17.41 8.39 10.38
C GLY A 209 -17.50 6.93 10.80
N ALA A 210 -16.98 6.01 9.98
CA ALA A 210 -16.91 4.58 10.31
C ALA A 210 -16.02 4.32 11.53
N ALA A 211 -14.84 4.94 11.60
CA ALA A 211 -13.93 4.79 12.74
C ALA A 211 -14.54 5.36 14.04
N LEU A 212 -15.23 6.51 13.97
CA LEU A 212 -15.96 7.08 15.11
C LEU A 212 -17.09 6.15 15.59
N LEU A 213 -17.89 5.64 14.66
CA LEU A 213 -19.01 4.76 14.98
C LEU A 213 -18.52 3.45 15.62
N LEU A 214 -17.53 2.80 15.00
CA LEU A 214 -16.99 1.52 15.50
C LEU A 214 -16.25 1.69 16.83
N GLY A 215 -15.57 2.81 17.04
CA GLY A 215 -14.95 3.14 18.33
C GLY A 215 -15.98 3.45 19.42
N TRP A 216 -17.06 4.16 19.08
CA TRP A 216 -18.13 4.47 20.02
C TRP A 216 -18.96 3.24 20.41
N THR A 217 -19.23 2.36 19.47
CA THR A 217 -19.97 1.10 19.73
C THR A 217 -19.12 0.03 20.43
N GLY A 218 -17.83 0.26 20.64
CA GLY A 218 -16.92 -0.67 21.33
C GLY A 218 -16.44 -1.85 20.46
N PHE A 219 -16.75 -1.88 19.15
CA PHE A 219 -16.20 -2.88 18.24
C PHE A 219 -14.69 -2.68 18.00
N LEU A 220 -14.20 -1.45 18.11
CA LEU A 220 -12.81 -1.07 17.95
C LEU A 220 -12.34 -0.21 19.14
N PRO A 221 -11.02 -0.04 19.32
CA PRO A 221 -10.49 0.89 20.32
C PRO A 221 -11.09 2.30 20.16
N ARG A 222 -11.46 2.92 21.27
CA ARG A 222 -12.21 4.19 21.29
C ARG A 222 -11.53 5.31 20.49
N TRP A 223 -10.21 5.35 20.49
CA TRP A 223 -9.41 6.41 19.88
C TRP A 223 -9.02 6.14 18.43
N ILE A 224 -9.48 5.03 17.82
CA ILE A 224 -9.10 4.64 16.45
C ILE A 224 -9.49 5.67 15.38
N PHE A 225 -10.37 6.61 15.67
CA PHE A 225 -10.74 7.69 14.77
C PHE A 225 -9.64 8.75 14.59
N VAL A 226 -8.69 8.87 15.54
CA VAL A 226 -7.66 9.93 15.54
C VAL A 226 -6.80 9.94 14.28
N PRO A 227 -6.24 8.81 13.81
CA PRO A 227 -5.49 8.78 12.54
C PRO A 227 -6.37 9.18 11.35
N TYR A 228 -7.65 8.81 11.33
CA TYR A 228 -8.57 9.20 10.25
C TYR A 228 -8.92 10.69 10.29
N LEU A 229 -8.99 11.27 11.48
CA LEU A 229 -9.15 12.72 11.64
C LEU A 229 -7.95 13.46 11.03
N LEU A 230 -6.72 13.00 11.26
CA LEU A 230 -5.52 13.56 10.62
C LEU A 230 -5.67 13.58 9.10
N GLN A 231 -6.04 12.45 8.50
CA GLN A 231 -6.19 12.33 7.05
C GLN A 231 -7.35 13.19 6.52
N TRP A 232 -8.43 13.31 7.28
CA TRP A 232 -9.57 14.16 6.96
C TRP A 232 -9.17 15.63 6.95
N LEU A 233 -8.47 16.10 7.99
CA LEU A 233 -7.93 17.46 8.09
C LEU A 233 -6.96 17.78 6.94
N GLU A 234 -6.08 16.84 6.60
CA GLU A 234 -5.18 16.97 5.44
C GLU A 234 -5.98 17.12 4.14
N THR A 235 -7.09 16.38 4.00
CA THR A 235 -7.94 16.47 2.80
C THR A 235 -8.63 17.82 2.70
N VAL A 236 -9.20 18.32 3.80
CA VAL A 236 -9.81 19.68 3.88
C VAL A 236 -8.77 20.75 3.53
N TRP A 237 -7.59 20.66 4.15
CA TRP A 237 -6.49 21.57 3.88
C TRP A 237 -6.08 21.52 2.40
N GLY A 238 -5.96 20.33 1.82
CA GLY A 238 -5.57 20.14 0.42
C GLY A 238 -6.60 20.64 -0.59
N ILE A 239 -7.88 20.62 -0.25
CA ILE A 239 -8.96 21.22 -1.05
C ILE A 239 -8.85 22.75 -1.01
N GLN A 240 -8.65 23.32 0.15
CA GLN A 240 -8.55 24.78 0.32
C GLN A 240 -7.25 25.37 -0.23
N ASN A 241 -6.16 24.58 -0.23
CA ASN A 241 -4.82 24.97 -0.69
C ASN A 241 -4.42 24.11 -1.90
N PRO A 242 -4.91 24.41 -3.12
CA PRO A 242 -4.63 23.59 -4.30
C PRO A 242 -3.14 23.50 -4.60
N ALA A 243 -2.71 22.37 -5.15
CA ALA A 243 -1.32 22.08 -5.48
C ALA A 243 -0.88 22.71 -6.82
N THR A 244 -1.52 23.77 -7.29
CA THR A 244 -1.22 24.43 -8.57
C THR A 244 0.26 24.74 -8.68
N GLY A 245 0.91 24.27 -9.75
CA GLY A 245 2.34 24.47 -9.99
C GLY A 245 3.30 23.70 -9.08
N TRP A 246 2.82 22.83 -8.18
CA TRP A 246 3.70 22.05 -7.31
C TRP A 246 4.46 20.99 -8.10
N LYS A 247 5.71 20.71 -7.69
CA LYS A 247 6.48 19.58 -8.20
C LYS A 247 5.85 18.26 -7.68
N PRO A 248 5.79 17.19 -8.49
CA PRO A 248 5.25 15.89 -8.05
C PRO A 248 5.93 15.35 -6.79
N THR A 249 7.24 15.56 -6.67
CA THR A 249 8.02 15.15 -5.51
C THR A 249 7.55 15.81 -4.21
N ARG A 250 7.11 17.08 -4.25
CA ARG A 250 6.57 17.77 -3.07
C ARG A 250 5.26 17.14 -2.61
N ILE A 251 4.39 16.77 -3.55
CA ILE A 251 3.14 16.07 -3.26
C ILE A 251 3.46 14.71 -2.62
N GLY A 252 4.38 13.94 -3.22
CA GLY A 252 4.76 12.61 -2.73
C GLY A 252 5.38 12.64 -1.34
N ILE A 253 6.29 13.59 -1.06
CA ILE A 253 6.91 13.75 0.26
C ILE A 253 5.85 14.11 1.32
N ARG A 254 4.95 15.04 1.02
CA ARG A 254 3.88 15.41 1.95
C ARG A 254 3.00 14.21 2.26
N GLN A 255 2.60 13.44 1.25
CA GLN A 255 1.82 12.21 1.47
C GLN A 255 2.58 11.17 2.27
N LEU A 256 3.88 11.00 2.05
CA LEU A 256 4.70 10.09 2.84
C LEU A 256 4.70 10.50 4.33
N ILE A 257 4.86 11.79 4.62
CA ILE A 257 4.84 12.30 6.00
C ILE A 257 3.49 12.05 6.65
N VAL A 258 2.38 12.40 5.98
CA VAL A 258 1.04 12.22 6.51
C VAL A 258 0.71 10.74 6.71
N SER A 259 1.06 9.88 5.76
CA SER A 259 0.82 8.43 5.88
C SER A 259 1.67 7.80 6.99
N SER A 260 2.91 8.26 7.20
CA SER A 260 3.75 7.80 8.31
C SER A 260 3.18 8.23 9.66
N ALA A 261 2.75 9.49 9.78
CA ALA A 261 2.08 9.99 10.97
C ALA A 261 0.77 9.22 11.25
N TRP A 262 -0.02 8.96 10.21
CA TRP A 262 -1.22 8.14 10.29
C TRP A 262 -0.92 6.74 10.83
N THR A 263 0.12 6.09 10.31
CA THR A 263 0.54 4.75 10.75
C THR A 263 0.92 4.73 12.23
N ILE A 264 1.72 5.72 12.66
CA ILE A 264 2.14 5.85 14.07
C ILE A 264 0.92 6.07 14.98
N LEU A 265 0.04 7.00 14.62
CA LEU A 265 -1.18 7.26 15.36
C LEU A 265 -2.09 6.04 15.43
N PHE A 266 -2.21 5.29 14.32
CA PHE A 266 -2.99 4.05 14.29
C PHE A 266 -2.43 3.02 15.28
N ILE A 267 -1.12 2.79 15.26
CA ILE A 267 -0.45 1.85 16.19
C ILE A 267 -0.69 2.25 17.64
N ILE A 268 -0.57 3.53 17.96
CA ILE A 268 -0.79 4.04 19.32
C ILE A 268 -2.26 3.84 19.73
N THR A 269 -3.20 4.29 18.90
CA THR A 269 -4.62 4.24 19.22
C THR A 269 -5.22 2.84 19.20
N TRP A 270 -4.62 1.90 18.49
CA TRP A 270 -5.00 0.49 18.52
C TRP A 270 -4.72 -0.18 19.86
N ARG A 271 -3.75 0.34 20.61
CA ARG A 271 -3.34 -0.19 21.92
C ARG A 271 -3.97 0.49 23.12
N LEU A 272 -4.63 1.64 22.91
CA LEU A 272 -5.37 2.39 23.93
C LEU A 272 -6.81 1.86 24.10
#